data_6c3e4ec5d42dc7bdc3375d789b68d184
#
_entry.id   6c3e4ec5d42dc7bdc3375d789b68d184
#
_cell.length_a   1.000
_cell.length_b   1.000
_cell.length_c   1.000
_cell.angle_alpha   90.00
_cell.angle_beta   90.00
_cell.angle_gamma   90.00
#
_symmetry.space_group_name_H-M   'P 1'
#
loop_
_entity.id
_entity.type
_entity.pdbx_description
1 polymer ?
#
loop_
_entity_poly.entity_id
_entity_poly.type
_entity_poly.pdbx_seq_one_letter_code
_entity_poly.pdbx_strand_id
1 'polypeptide(L)'
;MIYVSLTTIPQRIKYLNKSIESLLKQSKKPDKIFINIPFKYQRFKEVVSDNEIPKFDDSIIEITRCEDCGPGTKLLGSLNKLKKDSLVILADDDNAYEDYMVEKFFHFYSIASNNAYSFYVHPLGNFGIGQGADGFAINTNHLNGIKNFYDTVVKDYKELFLYDDLWISYFLYFFKKNKILSLREHLKKGI
;
A
#
# COMPACT_ATOMS: atom_id res chain seq x y z
N MET A 1 -10.78 -11.07 2.49
CA MET A 1 -10.95 -9.98 1.49
C MET A 1 -9.59 -9.57 0.97
N ILE A 2 -9.56 -8.99 -0.23
CA ILE A 2 -8.34 -8.45 -0.87
C ILE A 2 -8.55 -6.96 -1.08
N TYR A 3 -7.70 -6.16 -0.46
CA TYR A 3 -7.67 -4.72 -0.59
C TYR A 3 -6.45 -4.30 -1.40
N VAL A 4 -6.60 -3.29 -2.27
CA VAL A 4 -5.48 -2.51 -2.77
C VAL A 4 -5.60 -1.12 -2.19
N SER A 5 -4.51 -0.54 -1.74
CA SER A 5 -4.53 0.77 -1.08
C SER A 5 -3.37 1.63 -1.57
N LEU A 6 -3.69 2.83 -2.02
CA LEU A 6 -2.72 3.79 -2.54
C LEU A 6 -3.02 5.20 -2.03
N THR A 7 -2.07 6.08 -2.22
CA THR A 7 -2.21 7.53 -1.98
C THR A 7 -1.66 8.30 -3.18
N THR A 8 -2.00 9.57 -3.30
CA THR A 8 -1.49 10.43 -4.37
C THR A 8 -1.11 11.81 -3.83
N ILE A 9 -0.42 12.60 -4.63
CA ILE A 9 -0.01 13.96 -4.34
C ILE A 9 -0.68 14.95 -5.32
N PRO A 10 -0.80 16.26 -5.00
CA PRO A 10 -1.50 17.21 -5.86
C PRO A 10 -1.03 17.21 -7.32
N GLN A 11 0.27 17.09 -7.53
CA GLN A 11 0.86 17.13 -8.88
C GLN A 11 0.53 15.88 -9.72
N ARG A 12 0.17 14.76 -9.07
CA ARG A 12 -0.10 13.47 -9.74
C ARG A 12 -1.58 13.08 -9.82
N ILE A 13 -2.47 13.81 -9.13
CA ILE A 13 -3.90 13.49 -9.09
C ILE A 13 -4.52 13.28 -10.48
N LYS A 14 -4.11 14.07 -11.46
CA LYS A 14 -4.61 13.99 -12.84
C LYS A 14 -4.14 12.75 -13.61
N TYR A 15 -3.11 12.08 -13.13
CA TYR A 15 -2.55 10.88 -13.76
C TYR A 15 -2.99 9.57 -13.09
N LEU A 16 -3.74 9.67 -12.01
CA LEU A 16 -4.19 8.55 -11.18
C LEU A 16 -4.95 7.47 -11.97
N ASN A 17 -5.67 7.86 -13.02
CA ASN A 17 -6.46 6.95 -13.85
C ASN A 17 -5.64 5.78 -14.39
N LYS A 18 -4.39 6.00 -14.79
CA LYS A 18 -3.54 4.94 -15.36
C LYS A 18 -3.30 3.81 -14.36
N SER A 19 -2.95 4.16 -13.12
CA SER A 19 -2.74 3.18 -12.06
C SER A 19 -4.04 2.46 -11.71
N ILE A 20 -5.14 3.20 -11.54
CA ILE A 20 -6.46 2.62 -11.22
C ILE A 20 -6.95 1.68 -12.32
N GLU A 21 -6.84 2.06 -13.60
CA GLU A 21 -7.21 1.18 -14.71
C GLU A 21 -6.43 -0.14 -14.70
N SER A 22 -5.14 -0.11 -14.38
CA SER A 22 -4.34 -1.33 -14.28
C SER A 22 -4.78 -2.22 -13.11
N LEU A 23 -5.18 -1.61 -11.99
CA LEU A 23 -5.72 -2.33 -10.83
C LEU A 23 -7.12 -2.90 -11.10
N LEU A 24 -7.93 -2.25 -11.91
CA LEU A 24 -9.23 -2.75 -12.35
C LEU A 24 -9.09 -3.90 -13.38
N LYS A 25 -7.97 -4.00 -14.08
CA LYS A 25 -7.69 -5.04 -15.10
C LYS A 25 -7.04 -6.30 -14.52
N GLN A 26 -6.85 -6.40 -13.21
CA GLN A 26 -6.24 -7.56 -12.57
C GLN A 26 -7.00 -8.86 -12.88
N SER A 27 -6.26 -9.96 -13.13
CA SER A 27 -6.84 -11.32 -13.36
C SER A 27 -7.64 -11.77 -12.14
N LYS A 28 -7.11 -11.54 -10.95
CA LYS A 28 -7.82 -11.66 -9.69
C LYS A 28 -8.22 -10.27 -9.19
N LYS A 29 -9.52 -10.00 -9.20
CA LYS A 29 -10.04 -8.71 -8.78
C LYS A 29 -9.84 -8.47 -7.28
N PRO A 30 -9.41 -7.27 -6.85
CA PRO A 30 -9.52 -6.87 -5.46
C PRO A 30 -11.01 -6.68 -5.08
N ASP A 31 -11.33 -6.88 -3.82
CA ASP A 31 -12.67 -6.59 -3.29
C ASP A 31 -12.90 -5.08 -3.11
N LYS A 32 -11.83 -4.32 -2.83
CA LYS A 32 -11.83 -2.86 -2.71
C LYS A 32 -10.48 -2.26 -3.11
N ILE A 33 -10.54 -1.06 -3.69
CA ILE A 33 -9.38 -0.20 -3.96
C ILE A 33 -9.58 1.09 -3.18
N PHE A 34 -8.74 1.34 -2.17
CA PHE A 34 -8.75 2.59 -1.41
C PHE A 34 -7.80 3.61 -2.05
N ILE A 35 -8.32 4.80 -2.33
CA ILE A 35 -7.55 5.96 -2.76
C ILE A 35 -7.55 6.95 -1.60
N ASN A 36 -6.43 7.01 -0.87
CA ASN A 36 -6.30 7.84 0.32
C ASN A 36 -5.76 9.21 -0.07
N ILE A 37 -6.55 10.27 0.14
CA ILE A 37 -6.21 11.63 -0.26
C ILE A 37 -6.18 12.52 0.98
N PRO A 38 -5.02 13.03 1.39
CA PRO A 38 -4.90 13.96 2.50
C PRO A 38 -5.76 15.22 2.35
N PHE A 39 -6.35 15.69 3.45
CA PHE A 39 -7.01 17.01 3.49
C PHE A 39 -6.02 18.14 3.21
N LYS A 40 -4.79 17.99 3.73
CA LYS A 40 -3.65 18.89 3.55
C LYS A 40 -2.38 18.06 3.48
N TYR A 41 -1.43 18.52 2.70
CA TYR A 41 -0.12 17.87 2.57
C TYR A 41 0.93 18.61 3.39
N GLN A 42 1.79 17.88 4.11
CA GLN A 42 2.88 18.50 4.88
C GLN A 42 4.01 19.00 3.97
N ARG A 43 4.19 18.35 2.81
CA ARG A 43 5.25 18.70 1.85
C ARG A 43 4.83 19.70 0.80
N PHE A 44 3.53 19.91 0.59
CA PHE A 44 2.99 20.72 -0.50
C PHE A 44 2.05 21.79 0.07
N LYS A 45 2.08 22.98 -0.52
CA LYS A 45 1.14 24.06 -0.18
C LYS A 45 -0.22 23.83 -0.80
N GLU A 46 -0.22 23.13 -1.94
CA GLU A 46 -1.42 22.77 -2.68
C GLU A 46 -2.25 21.76 -1.90
N VAL A 47 -3.53 21.86 -2.00
CA VAL A 47 -4.51 20.89 -1.52
C VAL A 47 -5.26 20.31 -2.72
N VAL A 48 -5.70 19.08 -2.61
CA VAL A 48 -6.58 18.46 -3.61
C VAL A 48 -8.02 18.71 -3.18
N SER A 49 -8.74 19.50 -3.95
CA SER A 49 -10.19 19.71 -3.75
C SER A 49 -10.97 18.51 -4.28
N ASP A 50 -12.20 18.31 -3.79
CA ASP A 50 -13.03 17.18 -4.21
C ASP A 50 -13.37 17.22 -5.70
N ASN A 51 -13.38 18.41 -6.31
CA ASN A 51 -13.63 18.60 -7.74
C ASN A 51 -12.44 18.18 -8.63
N GLU A 52 -11.23 18.11 -8.07
CA GLU A 52 -10.02 17.68 -8.79
C GLU A 52 -9.85 16.17 -8.76
N ILE A 53 -10.57 15.48 -7.88
CA ILE A 53 -10.49 14.03 -7.76
C ILE A 53 -11.21 13.41 -8.95
N PRO A 54 -10.54 12.54 -9.75
CA PRO A 54 -11.21 11.84 -10.82
C PRO A 54 -12.43 11.04 -10.32
N LYS A 55 -13.50 11.06 -11.10
CA LYS A 55 -14.66 10.22 -10.82
C LYS A 55 -14.44 8.83 -11.36
N PHE A 56 -14.71 7.84 -10.54
CA PHE A 56 -14.60 6.43 -10.89
C PHE A 56 -16.00 5.80 -10.77
N ASP A 57 -16.46 5.17 -11.84
CA ASP A 57 -17.80 4.54 -11.89
C ASP A 57 -17.77 3.07 -11.39
N ASP A 58 -16.68 2.63 -10.77
CA ASP A 58 -16.54 1.27 -10.27
C ASP A 58 -16.78 1.24 -8.74
N SER A 59 -17.73 0.42 -8.31
CA SER A 59 -18.15 0.29 -6.90
C SER A 59 -17.10 -0.26 -5.96
N ILE A 60 -16.02 -0.87 -6.49
CA ILE A 60 -14.91 -1.33 -5.66
C ILE A 60 -13.96 -0.20 -5.28
N ILE A 61 -14.03 0.96 -5.95
CA ILE A 61 -13.18 2.11 -5.64
C ILE A 61 -13.81 2.93 -4.51
N GLU A 62 -12.99 3.24 -3.51
CA GLU A 62 -13.39 4.06 -2.38
C GLU A 62 -12.36 5.15 -2.11
N ILE A 63 -12.78 6.41 -2.27
CA ILE A 63 -11.94 7.57 -1.95
C ILE A 63 -12.06 7.88 -0.45
N THR A 64 -10.92 7.98 0.22
CA THR A 64 -10.83 8.29 1.65
C THR A 64 -10.09 9.59 1.85
N ARG A 65 -10.76 10.58 2.46
CA ARG A 65 -10.11 11.81 2.94
C ARG A 65 -9.51 11.54 4.32
N CYS A 66 -8.25 11.92 4.53
CA CYS A 66 -7.52 11.54 5.73
C CYS A 66 -6.43 12.56 6.12
N GLU A 67 -5.71 12.30 7.20
CA GLU A 67 -4.48 13.00 7.56
C GLU A 67 -3.34 12.60 6.63
N ASP A 68 -2.39 13.54 6.41
CA ASP A 68 -1.16 13.26 5.67
C ASP A 68 -0.15 12.54 6.56
N CYS A 69 0.16 11.33 6.18
CA CYS A 69 1.21 10.51 6.77
C CYS A 69 2.37 10.27 5.77
N GLY A 70 2.59 11.22 4.84
CA GLY A 70 3.53 11.05 3.75
C GLY A 70 3.12 9.90 2.83
N PRO A 71 4.08 9.18 2.22
CA PRO A 71 3.77 8.00 1.43
C PRO A 71 3.04 6.90 2.24
N GLY A 72 3.25 6.84 3.56
CA GLY A 72 2.54 5.92 4.47
C GLY A 72 1.03 6.15 4.56
N THR A 73 0.53 7.27 4.01
CA THR A 73 -0.91 7.52 3.86
C THR A 73 -1.59 6.40 3.07
N LYS A 74 -0.88 5.74 2.14
CA LYS A 74 -1.42 4.58 1.40
C LYS A 74 -1.90 3.45 2.32
N LEU A 75 -1.30 3.30 3.51
CA LEU A 75 -1.72 2.32 4.51
C LEU A 75 -2.60 2.95 5.58
N LEU A 76 -2.14 4.05 6.17
CA LEU A 76 -2.76 4.62 7.37
C LEU A 76 -4.10 5.31 7.08
N GLY A 77 -4.29 5.84 5.87
CA GLY A 77 -5.51 6.54 5.48
C GLY A 77 -6.78 5.68 5.48
N SER A 78 -6.64 4.40 5.18
CA SER A 78 -7.75 3.43 5.18
C SER A 78 -7.63 2.35 6.24
N LEU A 79 -6.66 2.46 7.16
CA LEU A 79 -6.36 1.42 8.14
C LEU A 79 -7.58 0.95 8.95
N ASN A 80 -8.44 1.87 9.35
CA ASN A 80 -9.66 1.60 10.13
C ASN A 80 -10.79 0.94 9.33
N LYS A 81 -10.66 0.88 8.00
CA LYS A 81 -11.61 0.23 7.07
C LYS A 81 -11.21 -1.20 6.72
N LEU A 82 -9.97 -1.58 7.03
CA LEU A 82 -9.46 -2.91 6.74
C LEU A 82 -10.05 -3.92 7.73
N LYS A 83 -10.69 -4.95 7.20
CA LYS A 83 -11.19 -6.07 8.03
C LYS A 83 -10.01 -6.97 8.44
N LYS A 84 -10.15 -7.61 9.60
CA LYS A 84 -9.21 -8.67 10.03
C LYS A 84 -9.20 -9.83 9.04
N ASP A 85 -8.16 -10.63 9.08
CA ASP A 85 -7.98 -11.81 8.23
C ASP A 85 -8.10 -11.51 6.72
N SER A 86 -7.56 -10.38 6.32
CA SER A 86 -7.61 -9.91 4.94
C SER A 86 -6.20 -9.62 4.42
N LEU A 87 -6.07 -9.57 3.10
CA LEU A 87 -4.86 -9.15 2.42
C LEU A 87 -5.00 -7.68 2.04
N VAL A 88 -4.04 -6.83 2.42
CA VAL A 88 -3.89 -5.50 1.87
C VAL A 88 -2.62 -5.42 1.03
N ILE A 89 -2.74 -4.91 -0.17
CA ILE A 89 -1.64 -4.66 -1.11
C ILE A 89 -1.46 -3.15 -1.19
N LEU A 90 -0.31 -2.67 -0.75
CA LEU A 90 0.08 -1.27 -0.89
C LEU A 90 0.60 -1.06 -2.31
N ALA A 91 0.16 0.01 -2.95
CA ALA A 91 0.49 0.35 -4.33
C ALA A 91 0.80 1.85 -4.46
N ASP A 92 1.53 2.24 -5.49
CA ASP A 92 1.84 3.63 -5.82
C ASP A 92 0.92 4.15 -6.94
N ASP A 93 0.73 5.46 -7.00
CA ASP A 93 -0.18 6.13 -7.91
C ASP A 93 0.40 6.41 -9.30
N ASP A 94 1.69 6.14 -9.52
CA ASP A 94 2.43 6.43 -10.74
C ASP A 94 2.88 5.18 -11.52
N ASN A 95 2.47 3.98 -11.07
CA ASN A 95 2.75 2.72 -11.73
C ASN A 95 1.53 2.15 -12.48
N ALA A 96 1.78 1.44 -13.58
CA ALA A 96 0.82 0.54 -14.20
C ALA A 96 1.19 -0.90 -13.82
N TYR A 97 0.28 -1.56 -13.13
CA TYR A 97 0.51 -2.90 -12.59
C TYR A 97 0.17 -3.97 -13.61
N GLU A 98 1.01 -5.00 -13.67
CA GLU A 98 0.74 -6.20 -14.48
C GLU A 98 -0.53 -6.91 -13.99
N ASP A 99 -1.27 -7.50 -14.91
CA ASP A 99 -2.59 -8.10 -14.65
C ASP A 99 -2.59 -9.27 -13.64
N TYR A 100 -1.42 -9.85 -13.37
CA TYR A 100 -1.24 -10.97 -12.44
C TYR A 100 -0.82 -10.55 -11.01
N MET A 101 -0.62 -9.25 -10.74
CA MET A 101 -0.06 -8.79 -9.46
C MET A 101 -0.89 -9.27 -8.26
N VAL A 102 -2.19 -9.00 -8.26
CA VAL A 102 -3.08 -9.37 -7.14
C VAL A 102 -3.18 -10.87 -6.98
N GLU A 103 -3.23 -11.61 -8.10
CA GLU A 103 -3.28 -13.08 -8.09
C GLU A 103 -2.03 -13.69 -7.45
N LYS A 104 -0.85 -13.20 -7.82
CA LYS A 104 0.42 -13.66 -7.24
C LYS A 104 0.47 -13.42 -5.73
N PHE A 105 0.18 -12.21 -5.28
CA PHE A 105 0.14 -11.91 -3.85
C PHE A 105 -0.87 -12.76 -3.11
N PHE A 106 -2.07 -12.96 -3.66
CA PHE A 106 -3.07 -13.79 -3.04
C PHE A 106 -2.66 -15.26 -2.97
N HIS A 107 -2.01 -15.79 -4.00
CA HIS A 107 -1.49 -17.15 -4.02
C HIS A 107 -0.52 -17.39 -2.85
N PHE A 108 0.51 -16.54 -2.70
CA PHE A 108 1.50 -16.71 -1.62
C PHE A 108 0.91 -16.42 -0.24
N TYR A 109 0.02 -15.44 -0.13
CA TYR A 109 -0.73 -15.19 1.09
C TYR A 109 -1.56 -16.41 1.53
N SER A 110 -2.19 -17.12 0.61
CA SER A 110 -3.00 -18.30 0.93
C SER A 110 -2.17 -19.49 1.42
N ILE A 111 -0.88 -19.56 1.04
CA ILE A 111 0.04 -20.60 1.48
C ILE A 111 0.64 -20.26 2.86
N ALA A 112 1.03 -19.01 3.07
CA ALA A 112 1.71 -18.58 4.29
C ALA A 112 1.35 -17.14 4.67
N SER A 113 0.15 -16.95 5.22
CA SER A 113 -0.41 -15.63 5.59
C SER A 113 0.32 -14.91 6.73
N ASN A 114 1.27 -15.57 7.38
CA ASN A 114 2.13 -14.99 8.42
C ASN A 114 3.36 -14.25 7.87
N ASN A 115 3.57 -14.26 6.56
CA ASN A 115 4.61 -13.48 5.90
C ASN A 115 3.99 -12.24 5.22
N ALA A 116 4.85 -11.25 4.94
CA ALA A 116 4.57 -10.18 4.00
C ALA A 116 5.33 -10.44 2.70
N TYR A 117 4.82 -9.92 1.59
CA TYR A 117 5.34 -10.20 0.26
C TYR A 117 5.52 -8.92 -0.54
N SER A 118 6.64 -8.82 -1.24
CA SER A 118 6.87 -7.77 -2.25
C SER A 118 7.61 -8.39 -3.43
N PHE A 119 7.43 -7.87 -4.65
CA PHE A 119 8.22 -8.35 -5.77
C PHE A 119 9.70 -8.03 -5.57
N TYR A 120 10.02 -6.86 -5.06
CA TYR A 120 11.39 -6.47 -4.74
C TYR A 120 11.55 -6.24 -3.24
N VAL A 121 12.58 -6.86 -2.68
CA VAL A 121 12.95 -6.71 -1.27
C VAL A 121 14.41 -6.29 -1.20
N HIS A 122 14.66 -5.14 -0.58
CA HIS A 122 16.02 -4.68 -0.31
C HIS A 122 16.52 -5.24 1.02
N PRO A 123 17.66 -5.92 1.04
CA PRO A 123 18.25 -6.39 2.30
C PRO A 123 18.78 -5.19 3.10
N LEU A 124 18.47 -5.15 4.39
CA LEU A 124 19.03 -4.22 5.34
C LEU A 124 19.41 -4.95 6.63
N GLY A 125 20.68 -5.26 6.79
CA GLY A 125 21.16 -6.09 7.90
C GLY A 125 20.44 -7.44 7.92
N ASN A 126 19.70 -7.70 8.98
CA ASN A 126 19.02 -8.99 9.20
C ASN A 126 17.54 -9.02 8.71
N PHE A 127 17.05 -7.97 8.11
CA PHE A 127 15.68 -7.92 7.59
C PHE A 127 15.61 -7.37 6.16
N GLY A 128 14.48 -7.59 5.50
CA GLY A 128 14.20 -7.06 4.17
C GLY A 128 13.25 -5.87 4.22
N ILE A 129 13.44 -4.92 3.31
CA ILE A 129 12.52 -3.82 3.07
C ILE A 129 11.70 -4.16 1.83
N GLY A 130 10.40 -4.37 2.00
CA GLY A 130 9.47 -4.56 0.88
C GLY A 130 9.20 -3.23 0.20
N GLN A 131 9.04 -3.24 -1.13
CA GLN A 131 8.80 -2.04 -1.93
C GLN A 131 7.33 -1.92 -2.31
N GLY A 132 6.72 -0.76 -2.00
CA GLY A 132 5.34 -0.44 -2.41
C GLY A 132 5.19 -0.19 -3.91
N ALA A 133 6.26 0.24 -4.59
CA ALA A 133 6.22 0.59 -6.02
C ALA A 133 5.69 -0.54 -6.92
N ASP A 134 6.10 -1.78 -6.65
CA ASP A 134 5.65 -2.97 -7.40
C ASP A 134 4.57 -3.76 -6.64
N GLY A 135 4.15 -3.25 -5.50
CA GLY A 135 3.20 -3.85 -4.59
C GLY A 135 3.85 -4.44 -3.34
N PHE A 136 3.24 -4.17 -2.19
CA PHE A 136 3.65 -4.71 -0.90
C PHE A 136 2.42 -5.29 -0.19
N ALA A 137 2.37 -6.60 -0.10
CA ALA A 137 1.23 -7.38 0.37
C ALA A 137 1.40 -7.79 1.84
N ILE A 138 0.41 -7.47 2.68
CA ILE A 138 0.45 -7.62 4.13
C ILE A 138 -0.87 -8.23 4.62
N ASN A 139 -0.79 -9.19 5.55
CA ASN A 139 -1.97 -9.64 6.30
C ASN A 139 -2.39 -8.55 7.29
N THR A 140 -3.65 -8.15 7.25
CA THR A 140 -4.19 -7.09 8.11
C THR A 140 -4.09 -7.38 9.61
N ASN A 141 -4.02 -8.65 10.01
CA ASN A 141 -3.80 -9.03 11.42
C ASN A 141 -2.44 -8.55 11.96
N HIS A 142 -1.47 -8.33 11.09
CA HIS A 142 -0.14 -7.86 11.47
C HIS A 142 -0.06 -6.33 11.59
N LEU A 143 -1.13 -5.61 11.26
CA LEU A 143 -1.17 -4.15 11.32
C LEU A 143 -1.62 -3.59 12.67
N ASN A 144 -2.02 -4.46 13.61
CA ASN A 144 -2.41 -4.00 14.95
C ASN A 144 -1.25 -3.28 15.65
N GLY A 145 -1.47 -2.03 16.07
CA GLY A 145 -0.48 -1.16 16.70
C GLY A 145 0.39 -0.36 15.73
N ILE A 146 0.27 -0.53 14.40
CA ILE A 146 1.10 0.21 13.44
C ILE A 146 0.84 1.73 13.47
N LYS A 147 -0.40 2.15 13.73
CA LYS A 147 -0.72 3.59 13.88
C LYS A 147 -0.02 4.18 15.09
N ASN A 148 -0.05 3.49 16.23
CA ASN A 148 0.66 3.93 17.43
C ASN A 148 2.19 3.97 17.19
N PHE A 149 2.74 2.98 16.51
CA PHE A 149 4.15 2.98 16.12
C PHE A 149 4.48 4.20 15.23
N TYR A 150 3.65 4.48 14.22
CA TYR A 150 3.81 5.67 13.39
C TYR A 150 3.79 6.95 14.22
N ASP A 151 2.81 7.11 15.10
CA ASP A 151 2.64 8.32 15.91
C ASP A 151 3.77 8.55 16.90
N THR A 152 4.41 7.48 17.40
CA THR A 152 5.45 7.59 18.44
C THR A 152 6.88 7.54 17.90
N VAL A 153 7.08 6.94 16.72
CA VAL A 153 8.44 6.71 16.18
C VAL A 153 8.70 7.42 14.86
N VAL A 154 7.67 7.57 14.01
CA VAL A 154 7.88 8.03 12.62
C VAL A 154 7.51 9.49 12.44
N LYS A 155 6.36 9.88 12.96
CA LYS A 155 5.67 11.15 12.64
C LYS A 155 6.56 12.40 12.77
N ASP A 156 7.36 12.44 13.82
CA ASP A 156 8.18 13.62 14.15
C ASP A 156 9.59 13.59 13.53
N TYR A 157 9.92 12.51 12.81
CA TYR A 157 11.20 12.36 12.12
C TYR A 157 11.01 12.50 10.62
N LYS A 158 11.41 13.65 10.08
CA LYS A 158 11.23 14.02 8.67
C LYS A 158 11.78 12.97 7.70
N GLU A 159 12.90 12.38 8.03
CA GLU A 159 13.53 11.34 7.22
C GLU A 159 12.66 10.08 7.18
N LEU A 160 12.17 9.61 8.32
CA LEU A 160 11.31 8.42 8.39
C LEU A 160 9.94 8.65 7.75
N PHE A 161 9.39 9.86 7.87
CA PHE A 161 8.10 10.22 7.30
C PHE A 161 8.03 9.96 5.78
N LEU A 162 9.16 10.06 5.07
CA LEU A 162 9.22 9.87 3.61
C LEU A 162 9.54 8.44 3.18
N TYR A 163 9.92 7.57 4.09
CA TYR A 163 10.36 6.21 3.80
C TYR A 163 9.41 5.18 4.39
N ASP A 164 8.16 5.17 3.89
CA ASP A 164 7.12 4.27 4.37
C ASP A 164 7.49 2.79 4.23
N ASP A 165 8.09 2.39 3.13
CA ASP A 165 8.58 1.03 2.93
C ASP A 165 9.53 0.58 4.05
N LEU A 166 10.41 1.47 4.51
CA LEU A 166 11.35 1.19 5.59
C LEU A 166 10.64 0.99 6.92
N TRP A 167 9.82 1.96 7.37
CA TRP A 167 9.23 1.87 8.71
C TRP A 167 8.10 0.82 8.79
N ILE A 168 7.37 0.56 7.70
CA ILE A 168 6.39 -0.53 7.63
C ILE A 168 7.12 -1.87 7.75
N SER A 169 8.19 -2.08 6.97
CA SER A 169 8.99 -3.29 7.01
C SER A 169 9.64 -3.51 8.38
N TYR A 170 10.17 -2.45 8.98
CA TYR A 170 10.74 -2.49 10.33
C TYR A 170 9.69 -2.93 11.36
N PHE A 171 8.49 -2.32 11.32
CA PHE A 171 7.40 -2.69 12.21
C PHE A 171 7.00 -4.16 12.05
N LEU A 172 6.81 -4.62 10.83
CA LEU A 172 6.44 -6.01 10.54
C LEU A 172 7.50 -6.98 11.05
N TYR A 173 8.77 -6.71 10.81
CA TYR A 173 9.84 -7.61 11.19
C TYR A 173 10.09 -7.63 12.70
N PHE A 174 10.27 -6.48 13.33
CA PHE A 174 10.67 -6.40 14.74
C PHE A 174 9.50 -6.55 15.71
N PHE A 175 8.31 -6.04 15.40
CA PHE A 175 7.16 -6.07 16.30
C PHE A 175 6.19 -7.21 16.02
N LYS A 176 6.09 -7.65 14.76
CA LYS A 176 5.17 -8.74 14.37
C LYS A 176 5.86 -10.05 14.05
N LYS A 177 7.21 -10.06 13.99
CA LYS A 177 8.01 -11.24 13.64
C LYS A 177 7.69 -11.81 12.26
N ASN A 178 7.19 -10.95 11.36
CA ASN A 178 6.94 -11.32 9.98
C ASN A 178 8.23 -11.32 9.18
N LYS A 179 8.37 -12.31 8.31
CA LYS A 179 9.37 -12.26 7.23
C LYS A 179 8.78 -11.50 6.07
N ILE A 180 9.61 -10.72 5.38
CA ILE A 180 9.25 -10.07 4.13
C ILE A 180 9.95 -10.83 3.01
N LEU A 181 9.16 -11.49 2.17
CA LEU A 181 9.65 -12.40 1.14
C LEU A 181 9.55 -11.75 -0.24
N SER A 182 10.63 -11.90 -1.01
CA SER A 182 10.66 -11.43 -2.40
C SER A 182 9.96 -12.42 -3.32
N LEU A 183 9.10 -11.89 -4.20
CA LEU A 183 8.47 -12.63 -5.30
C LEU A 183 9.10 -12.30 -6.66
N ARG A 184 10.32 -11.78 -6.69
CA ARG A 184 11.00 -11.37 -7.92
C ARG A 184 11.09 -12.47 -8.97
N GLU A 185 11.30 -13.71 -8.54
CA GLU A 185 11.36 -14.88 -9.44
C GLU A 185 10.02 -15.22 -10.09
N HIS A 186 8.93 -14.66 -9.55
CA HIS A 186 7.56 -14.90 -10.00
C HIS A 186 6.96 -13.73 -10.82
N LEU A 187 7.79 -12.80 -11.32
CA LEU A 187 7.36 -11.65 -12.13
C LEU A 187 6.80 -12.02 -13.51
N LYS A 188 6.99 -13.26 -13.97
CA LYS A 188 6.49 -13.70 -15.28
C LYS A 188 5.09 -14.28 -15.17
N LYS A 189 4.27 -14.15 -16.24
CA LYS A 189 3.01 -14.90 -16.37
C LYS A 189 3.31 -16.40 -16.31
N GLY A 190 2.57 -17.10 -15.49
CA GLY A 190 2.74 -18.52 -15.19
C GLY A 190 3.22 -18.75 -13.75
N ILE A 191 2.54 -19.59 -13.05
CA ILE A 191 2.94 -20.09 -11.73
C ILE A 191 3.89 -21.25 -11.96
#